data_df670c55aee822e2204623fa24ff9925
#
_entry.id   df670c55aee822e2204623fa24ff9925
#
_cell.length_a   1.000
_cell.length_b   1.000
_cell.length_c   1.000
_cell.angle_alpha   90.00
_cell.angle_beta   90.00
_cell.angle_gamma   90.00
#
_symmetry.space_group_name_H-M   'P 1'
#
loop_
_entity.id
_entity.type
_entity.pdbx_description
1 polymer ?
#
loop_
_entity_poly.entity_id
_entity_poly.type
_entity_poly.pdbx_seq_one_letter_code
_entity_poly.pdbx_strand_id
1 'polypeptide(L)'
;MELYEQNNRRLRRRFRVQNYTLTELIKPNILQQIQDAFSEYSGMASITTDAEGVPVTAGSNFTHFCTDLIRITEAGCKNCFNCDKMGAAQAMETGLPSVYTCHSGLVDFSAPIMLNGKMIGCFVGGQVLTDEPDADFCRRKALEYGIDPDTYIESLSAIKRMPRSNVERSAKLLFDISKALSSMALHNCSEIENSKSMELAARSQSDYIMSLTSDMTSITLDYMDTAKEALDSGDPDEMKRALEMITSRGAGASEMIRDSIAYLQMIGRRFRMSEEEYAPRKVFSAITDSLNQKADSASISLEIEQKIPEILLGDAGGICQLIDKFAALFTENGGKSLQLGISSYKRGYAEMLKIQLCSESAELSDEQIGKIRNIITSDEEYYAETMSELALSIVRTQIRAMSGTFDIFRSGGSVT
;
A
#
# COMPACT_ATOMS: atom_id res chain seq x y z
N MET A 1 19.75 13.49 5.45
CA MET A 1 20.00 12.23 4.73
C MET A 1 19.19 11.08 5.38
N GLU A 2 19.26 10.87 6.70
CA GLU A 2 18.49 9.81 7.40
C GLU A 2 16.95 9.92 7.28
N LEU A 3 16.37 11.10 7.35
CA LEU A 3 14.93 11.33 7.17
C LEU A 3 14.46 11.03 5.74
N TYR A 4 15.32 11.26 4.73
CA TYR A 4 15.04 10.92 3.33
C TYR A 4 15.10 9.41 3.11
N GLU A 5 16.06 8.72 3.75
CA GLU A 5 16.14 7.25 3.71
C GLU A 5 15.02 6.56 4.50
N GLN A 6 14.59 7.11 5.63
CA GLN A 6 13.46 6.58 6.40
C GLN A 6 12.13 6.76 5.66
N ASN A 7 11.91 7.90 4.99
CA ASN A 7 10.74 8.10 4.14
C ASN A 7 10.76 7.17 2.91
N ASN A 8 11.94 6.96 2.29
CA ASN A 8 12.08 6.00 1.19
C ASN A 8 11.87 4.54 1.65
N ARG A 9 12.30 4.18 2.87
CA ARG A 9 12.01 2.83 3.44
C ARG A 9 10.55 2.65 3.80
N ARG A 10 9.86 3.70 4.28
CA ARG A 10 8.40 3.69 4.51
C ARG A 10 7.63 3.59 3.19
N LEU A 11 8.03 4.31 2.15
CA LEU A 11 7.43 4.22 0.81
C LEU A 11 7.68 2.83 0.19
N ARG A 12 8.88 2.25 0.31
CA ARG A 12 9.19 0.91 -0.19
C ARG A 12 8.43 -0.21 0.51
N ARG A 13 8.04 -0.06 1.80
CA ARG A 13 7.19 -1.03 2.52
C ARG A 13 5.70 -0.90 2.19
N ARG A 14 5.26 0.27 1.76
CA ARG A 14 3.85 0.56 1.47
C ARG A 14 3.38 0.07 0.10
N PHE A 15 4.30 -0.17 -0.82
CA PHE A 15 4.01 -0.67 -2.17
C PHE A 15 4.46 -2.13 -2.27
N ARG A 16 3.55 -3.08 -2.16
CA ARG A 16 3.70 -4.34 -2.86
C ARG A 16 3.98 -3.95 -4.31
N VAL A 17 5.20 -4.18 -4.80
CA VAL A 17 5.60 -3.87 -6.18
C VAL A 17 4.72 -4.72 -7.10
N GLN A 18 3.53 -4.23 -7.44
CA GLN A 18 2.88 -4.67 -8.65
C GLN A 18 3.82 -4.29 -9.78
N ASN A 19 4.12 -5.24 -10.67
CA ASN A 19 4.96 -4.99 -11.82
C ASN A 19 4.14 -4.20 -12.85
N TYR A 20 4.09 -2.87 -12.69
CA TYR A 20 3.51 -1.98 -13.70
C TYR A 20 4.44 -1.90 -14.90
N THR A 21 3.85 -1.99 -16.07
CA THR A 21 4.53 -1.75 -17.34
C THR A 21 4.63 -0.26 -17.65
N LEU A 22 5.53 0.12 -18.57
CA LEU A 22 5.66 1.51 -19.02
C LEU A 22 4.33 2.07 -19.54
N THR A 23 3.61 1.29 -20.33
CA THR A 23 2.38 1.69 -21.03
C THR A 23 1.16 1.79 -20.11
N GLU A 24 1.18 1.12 -18.97
CA GLU A 24 0.16 1.30 -17.91
C GLU A 24 0.33 2.63 -17.16
N LEU A 25 1.56 3.13 -17.07
CA LEU A 25 1.88 4.35 -16.34
C LEU A 25 1.98 5.60 -17.22
N ILE A 26 2.46 5.43 -18.46
CA ILE A 26 2.64 6.53 -19.41
C ILE A 26 2.04 6.11 -20.76
N LYS A 27 1.11 6.92 -21.27
CA LYS A 27 0.44 6.62 -22.54
C LYS A 27 1.44 6.60 -23.70
N PRO A 28 1.41 5.58 -24.59
CA PRO A 28 2.34 5.48 -25.72
C PRO A 28 2.40 6.70 -26.64
N ASN A 29 1.26 7.39 -26.83
CA ASN A 29 1.23 8.61 -27.64
C ASN A 29 2.05 9.76 -27.05
N ILE A 30 2.17 9.87 -25.72
CA ILE A 30 3.03 10.86 -25.06
C ILE A 30 4.51 10.53 -25.33
N LEU A 31 4.87 9.25 -25.19
CA LEU A 31 6.22 8.77 -25.49
C LEU A 31 6.58 9.04 -26.95
N GLN A 32 5.65 8.74 -27.88
CA GLN A 32 5.85 8.99 -29.32
C GLN A 32 6.06 10.48 -29.60
N GLN A 33 5.22 11.37 -29.04
CA GLN A 33 5.35 12.83 -29.26
C GLN A 33 6.70 13.37 -28.77
N ILE A 34 7.16 12.92 -27.58
CA ILE A 34 8.46 13.31 -27.04
C ILE A 34 9.59 12.81 -27.95
N GLN A 35 9.51 11.58 -28.38
CA GLN A 35 10.46 10.92 -29.27
C GLN A 35 10.53 11.61 -30.64
N ASP A 36 9.38 11.93 -31.24
CA ASP A 36 9.30 12.62 -32.54
C ASP A 36 9.92 14.02 -32.44
N ALA A 37 9.56 14.79 -31.41
CA ALA A 37 10.13 16.12 -31.19
C ALA A 37 11.66 16.07 -30.97
N PHE A 38 12.14 15.08 -30.21
CA PHE A 38 13.57 14.87 -30.00
C PHE A 38 14.27 14.54 -31.34
N SER A 39 13.70 13.64 -32.14
CA SER A 39 14.29 13.22 -33.42
C SER A 39 14.29 14.34 -34.44
N GLU A 40 13.24 15.15 -34.50
CA GLU A 40 13.15 16.33 -35.35
C GLU A 40 14.22 17.37 -34.97
N TYR A 41 14.35 17.69 -33.67
CA TYR A 41 15.30 18.68 -33.19
C TYR A 41 16.75 18.22 -33.35
N SER A 42 17.08 16.99 -32.94
CA SER A 42 18.46 16.48 -32.96
C SER A 42 18.92 15.99 -34.34
N GLY A 43 17.96 15.60 -35.17
CA GLY A 43 18.21 14.91 -36.44
C GLY A 43 18.76 13.49 -36.26
N MET A 44 18.60 12.91 -35.06
CA MET A 44 18.96 11.53 -34.74
C MET A 44 17.71 10.64 -34.76
N ALA A 45 17.92 9.36 -35.04
CA ALA A 45 16.88 8.36 -34.85
C ALA A 45 16.58 8.16 -33.34
N SER A 46 15.34 7.77 -33.00
CA SER A 46 15.00 7.39 -31.66
C SER A 46 13.82 6.43 -31.63
N ILE A 47 13.78 5.58 -30.60
CA ILE A 47 12.71 4.63 -30.29
C ILE A 47 12.57 4.48 -28.80
N THR A 48 11.34 4.21 -28.34
CA THR A 48 11.07 3.87 -26.95
C THR A 48 10.75 2.39 -26.84
N THR A 49 11.39 1.70 -25.91
CA THR A 49 11.19 0.27 -25.63
C THR A 49 10.64 0.06 -24.23
N ASP A 50 10.06 -1.12 -23.98
CA ASP A 50 9.80 -1.61 -22.62
C ASP A 50 11.08 -2.09 -21.93
N ALA A 51 10.92 -2.72 -20.75
CA ALA A 51 12.04 -3.25 -19.94
C ALA A 51 12.78 -4.41 -20.65
N GLU A 52 12.11 -5.14 -21.51
CA GLU A 52 12.63 -6.27 -22.27
C GLU A 52 13.30 -5.84 -23.59
N GLY A 53 13.18 -4.56 -23.95
CA GLY A 53 13.70 -3.99 -25.19
C GLY A 53 12.72 -4.07 -26.36
N VAL A 54 11.46 -4.46 -26.12
CA VAL A 54 10.43 -4.50 -27.16
C VAL A 54 9.92 -3.08 -27.43
N PRO A 55 9.84 -2.64 -28.70
CA PRO A 55 9.34 -1.31 -29.04
C PRO A 55 7.90 -1.08 -28.56
N VAL A 56 7.66 0.04 -27.85
CA VAL A 56 6.33 0.51 -27.43
C VAL A 56 5.87 1.72 -28.27
N THR A 57 6.77 2.27 -29.09
CA THR A 57 6.51 3.34 -30.06
C THR A 57 7.01 2.92 -31.44
N ALA A 58 6.57 3.62 -32.48
CA ALA A 58 7.18 3.52 -33.79
C ALA A 58 8.53 4.24 -33.81
N GLY A 59 9.49 3.78 -34.60
CA GLY A 59 10.78 4.44 -34.73
C GLY A 59 10.65 5.82 -35.40
N SER A 60 11.30 6.85 -34.83
CA SER A 60 11.34 8.20 -35.39
C SER A 60 12.67 8.45 -36.07
N ASN A 61 12.64 8.97 -37.27
CA ASN A 61 13.83 9.33 -38.09
C ASN A 61 14.85 8.18 -38.27
N PHE A 62 14.35 6.94 -38.37
CA PHE A 62 15.22 5.77 -38.57
C PHE A 62 15.88 5.80 -39.95
N THR A 63 17.14 5.40 -40.01
CA THR A 63 17.91 5.34 -41.25
C THR A 63 17.57 4.08 -42.05
N HIS A 64 17.55 4.19 -43.38
CA HIS A 64 17.38 3.03 -44.26
C HIS A 64 18.43 1.93 -44.01
N PHE A 65 19.65 2.32 -43.66
CA PHE A 65 20.67 1.36 -43.27
C PHE A 65 20.19 0.45 -42.12
N CYS A 66 19.56 1.00 -41.07
CA CYS A 66 19.08 0.21 -39.96
C CYS A 66 17.80 -0.57 -40.30
N THR A 67 16.82 0.07 -40.98
CA THR A 67 15.51 -0.56 -41.26
C THR A 67 15.59 -1.60 -42.35
N ASP A 68 16.28 -1.28 -43.47
CA ASP A 68 16.14 -2.04 -44.70
C ASP A 68 17.34 -2.96 -44.97
N LEU A 69 18.44 -2.81 -44.20
CA LEU A 69 19.61 -3.68 -44.35
C LEU A 69 19.88 -4.50 -43.08
N ILE A 70 19.98 -3.86 -41.92
CA ILE A 70 20.43 -4.54 -40.69
C ILE A 70 19.28 -5.30 -40.03
N ARG A 71 18.17 -4.62 -39.72
CA ARG A 71 17.05 -5.20 -38.95
C ARG A 71 16.22 -6.23 -39.70
N ILE A 72 16.34 -6.31 -41.02
CA ILE A 72 15.72 -7.38 -41.83
C ILE A 72 16.46 -8.72 -41.71
N THR A 73 17.72 -8.71 -41.28
CA THR A 73 18.48 -9.93 -41.03
C THR A 73 18.27 -10.42 -39.59
N GLU A 74 18.17 -11.74 -39.41
CA GLU A 74 17.98 -12.32 -38.05
C GLU A 74 19.15 -11.98 -37.14
N ALA A 75 20.38 -12.12 -37.61
CA ALA A 75 21.58 -11.80 -36.82
C ALA A 75 21.69 -10.30 -36.52
N GLY A 76 21.40 -9.44 -37.50
CA GLY A 76 21.42 -7.99 -37.31
C GLY A 76 20.37 -7.53 -36.33
N CYS A 77 19.12 -8.01 -36.43
CA CYS A 77 18.03 -7.67 -35.53
C CYS A 77 18.35 -8.10 -34.09
N LYS A 78 18.83 -9.32 -33.88
CA LYS A 78 19.26 -9.84 -32.57
C LYS A 78 20.38 -9.00 -31.95
N ASN A 79 21.36 -8.60 -32.75
CA ASN A 79 22.47 -7.79 -32.30
C ASN A 79 22.04 -6.35 -31.95
N CYS A 80 21.05 -5.77 -32.66
CA CYS A 80 20.42 -4.49 -32.28
C CYS A 80 19.84 -4.56 -30.86
N PHE A 81 18.97 -5.54 -30.59
CA PHE A 81 18.38 -5.73 -29.25
C PHE A 81 19.45 -5.90 -28.15
N ASN A 82 20.52 -6.65 -28.45
CA ASN A 82 21.61 -6.84 -27.48
C ASN A 82 22.34 -5.52 -27.19
N CYS A 83 22.64 -4.70 -28.20
CA CYS A 83 23.26 -3.40 -28.01
C CYS A 83 22.39 -2.47 -27.16
N ASP A 84 21.09 -2.39 -27.50
CA ASP A 84 20.14 -1.56 -26.78
C ASP A 84 20.02 -1.98 -25.30
N LYS A 85 19.96 -3.28 -25.03
CA LYS A 85 19.93 -3.84 -23.69
C LYS A 85 21.22 -3.56 -22.89
N MET A 86 22.38 -3.71 -23.52
CA MET A 86 23.67 -3.41 -22.89
C MET A 86 23.81 -1.90 -22.59
N GLY A 87 23.42 -1.04 -23.51
CA GLY A 87 23.41 0.40 -23.31
C GLY A 87 22.50 0.82 -22.15
N ALA A 88 21.30 0.26 -22.08
CA ALA A 88 20.37 0.53 -21.01
C ALA A 88 20.93 0.06 -19.64
N ALA A 89 21.53 -1.14 -19.57
CA ALA A 89 22.15 -1.66 -18.35
C ALA A 89 23.30 -0.77 -17.87
N GLN A 90 24.16 -0.31 -18.77
CA GLN A 90 25.25 0.60 -18.44
C GLN A 90 24.74 1.96 -17.92
N ALA A 91 23.67 2.50 -18.54
CA ALA A 91 23.06 3.73 -18.07
C ALA A 91 22.42 3.60 -16.67
N MET A 92 21.84 2.43 -16.38
CA MET A 92 21.33 2.12 -15.02
C MET A 92 22.45 2.06 -13.98
N GLU A 93 23.54 1.39 -14.30
CA GLU A 93 24.68 1.21 -13.39
C GLU A 93 25.37 2.55 -13.07
N THR A 94 25.60 3.37 -14.09
CA THR A 94 26.33 4.64 -13.94
C THR A 94 25.46 5.80 -13.47
N GLY A 95 24.14 5.72 -13.63
CA GLY A 95 23.23 6.83 -13.41
C GLY A 95 23.38 8.00 -14.38
N LEU A 96 24.05 7.75 -15.52
CA LEU A 96 24.33 8.68 -16.61
C LEU A 96 23.83 8.10 -17.93
N PRO A 97 23.60 8.92 -18.99
CA PRO A 97 23.27 8.38 -20.29
C PRO A 97 24.45 7.52 -20.80
N SER A 98 24.14 6.34 -21.32
CA SER A 98 25.14 5.48 -21.97
C SER A 98 25.24 5.86 -23.45
N VAL A 99 26.43 6.26 -23.91
CA VAL A 99 26.72 6.50 -25.35
C VAL A 99 27.71 5.44 -25.81
N TYR A 100 27.31 4.63 -26.77
CA TYR A 100 28.08 3.47 -27.22
C TYR A 100 28.11 3.36 -28.76
N THR A 101 29.06 2.58 -29.27
CA THR A 101 29.06 2.21 -30.69
C THR A 101 28.34 0.86 -30.83
N CYS A 102 27.32 0.80 -31.66
CA CYS A 102 26.54 -0.41 -31.90
C CYS A 102 27.33 -1.41 -32.75
N HIS A 103 26.80 -2.65 -32.85
CA HIS A 103 27.42 -3.75 -33.56
C HIS A 103 27.66 -3.48 -35.07
N SER A 104 26.96 -2.51 -35.67
CA SER A 104 27.09 -2.11 -37.07
C SER A 104 27.94 -0.84 -37.26
N GLY A 105 28.57 -0.31 -36.21
CA GLY A 105 29.48 0.81 -36.26
C GLY A 105 28.85 2.19 -36.12
N LEU A 106 27.55 2.29 -35.84
CA LEU A 106 26.87 3.54 -35.54
C LEU A 106 26.97 3.90 -34.07
N VAL A 107 26.93 5.19 -33.76
CA VAL A 107 26.87 5.68 -32.40
C VAL A 107 25.41 5.81 -31.96
N ASP A 108 25.09 5.12 -30.89
CA ASP A 108 23.78 5.10 -30.24
C ASP A 108 23.92 5.50 -28.79
N PHE A 109 22.80 5.78 -28.14
CA PHE A 109 22.72 6.02 -26.69
C PHE A 109 21.43 5.49 -26.11
N SER A 110 21.45 5.24 -24.79
CA SER A 110 20.31 4.76 -24.03
C SER A 110 20.02 5.66 -22.83
N ALA A 111 18.72 5.90 -22.59
CA ALA A 111 18.20 6.71 -21.49
C ALA A 111 17.03 5.97 -20.81
N PRO A 112 17.29 5.21 -19.72
CA PRO A 112 16.29 4.38 -19.08
C PRO A 112 15.23 5.18 -18.33
N ILE A 113 13.99 4.71 -18.36
CA ILE A 113 12.86 5.18 -17.55
C ILE A 113 12.69 4.24 -16.37
N MET A 114 12.73 4.78 -15.16
CA MET A 114 12.83 4.01 -13.94
C MET A 114 11.57 4.11 -13.08
N LEU A 115 11.19 3.03 -12.42
CA LEU A 115 10.18 3.00 -11.35
C LEU A 115 10.75 2.25 -10.14
N ASN A 116 10.87 2.92 -9.01
CA ASN A 116 11.36 2.33 -7.75
C ASN A 116 12.70 1.55 -7.89
N GLY A 117 13.61 2.05 -8.73
CA GLY A 117 14.92 1.43 -8.95
C GLY A 117 14.93 0.29 -9.97
N LYS A 118 13.79 -0.01 -10.61
CA LYS A 118 13.69 -0.93 -11.76
C LYS A 118 13.47 -0.15 -13.04
N MET A 119 14.05 -0.61 -14.12
CA MET A 119 13.75 -0.09 -15.46
C MET A 119 12.37 -0.61 -15.88
N ILE A 120 11.52 0.30 -16.35
CA ILE A 120 10.22 0.00 -16.94
C ILE A 120 10.18 0.26 -18.45
N GLY A 121 11.19 0.94 -18.96
CA GLY A 121 11.39 1.22 -20.38
C GLY A 121 12.66 2.00 -20.61
N CYS A 122 12.99 2.25 -21.88
CA CYS A 122 14.19 2.96 -22.28
C CYS A 122 13.96 3.74 -23.56
N PHE A 123 14.42 5.00 -23.60
CA PHE A 123 14.66 5.67 -24.88
C PHE A 123 16.01 5.23 -25.42
N VAL A 124 16.02 4.79 -26.66
CA VAL A 124 17.22 4.49 -27.44
C VAL A 124 17.25 5.46 -28.60
N GLY A 125 18.38 6.11 -28.83
CA GLY A 125 18.54 7.05 -29.92
C GLY A 125 19.95 7.02 -30.49
N GLY A 126 20.13 7.66 -31.63
CA GLY A 126 21.42 7.71 -32.30
C GLY A 126 21.33 7.47 -33.81
N GLN A 127 21.85 6.36 -34.25
CA GLN A 127 22.02 5.99 -35.69
C GLN A 127 22.80 7.05 -36.47
N VAL A 128 23.90 7.50 -35.87
CA VAL A 128 24.78 8.53 -36.48
C VAL A 128 26.22 8.05 -36.51
N LEU A 129 27.04 8.70 -37.32
CA LEU A 129 28.49 8.50 -37.35
C LEU A 129 29.19 9.66 -36.69
N THR A 130 30.22 9.37 -35.86
CA THR A 130 31.11 10.40 -35.26
C THR A 130 32.45 10.48 -36.00
N ASP A 131 32.84 9.40 -36.62
CA ASP A 131 34.12 9.22 -37.31
C ASP A 131 33.92 8.55 -38.68
N GLU A 132 34.97 8.47 -39.49
CA GLU A 132 34.95 7.70 -40.72
C GLU A 132 34.82 6.20 -40.39
N PRO A 133 33.90 5.46 -41.05
CA PRO A 133 33.80 4.03 -40.87
C PRO A 133 35.07 3.31 -41.31
N ASP A 134 35.55 2.35 -40.50
CA ASP A 134 36.62 1.45 -40.91
C ASP A 134 36.10 0.51 -42.02
N ALA A 135 36.68 0.61 -43.24
CA ALA A 135 36.26 -0.16 -44.39
C ALA A 135 36.40 -1.67 -44.17
N ASP A 136 37.44 -2.13 -43.45
CA ASP A 136 37.63 -3.56 -43.19
C ASP A 136 36.63 -4.08 -42.16
N PHE A 137 36.28 -3.27 -41.15
CA PHE A 137 35.18 -3.56 -40.25
C PHE A 137 33.86 -3.66 -41.01
N CYS A 138 33.54 -2.72 -41.89
CA CYS A 138 32.30 -2.70 -42.65
C CYS A 138 32.18 -3.96 -43.55
N ARG A 139 33.25 -4.36 -44.24
CA ARG A 139 33.28 -5.57 -45.08
C ARG A 139 33.04 -6.83 -44.26
N ARG A 140 33.68 -6.96 -43.08
CA ARG A 140 33.44 -8.11 -42.20
C ARG A 140 32.00 -8.17 -41.72
N LYS A 141 31.41 -7.04 -41.32
CA LYS A 141 30.02 -6.96 -40.88
C LYS A 141 29.00 -7.23 -41.96
N ALA A 142 29.24 -6.71 -43.17
CA ALA A 142 28.41 -7.03 -44.32
C ALA A 142 28.34 -8.52 -44.58
N LEU A 143 29.49 -9.20 -44.61
CA LEU A 143 29.57 -10.67 -44.77
C LEU A 143 28.89 -11.42 -43.63
N GLU A 144 29.03 -10.95 -42.36
CA GLU A 144 28.35 -11.56 -41.18
C GLU A 144 26.83 -11.54 -41.33
N TYR A 145 26.28 -10.50 -41.94
CA TYR A 145 24.82 -10.33 -42.13
C TYR A 145 24.32 -10.82 -43.49
N GLY A 146 25.20 -11.33 -44.34
CA GLY A 146 24.86 -11.76 -45.70
C GLY A 146 24.47 -10.61 -46.62
N ILE A 147 25.02 -9.41 -46.39
CA ILE A 147 24.78 -8.19 -47.16
C ILE A 147 25.96 -7.99 -48.07
N ASP A 148 25.71 -7.50 -49.31
CA ASP A 148 26.78 -7.12 -50.21
C ASP A 148 27.64 -5.98 -49.62
N PRO A 149 28.99 -6.13 -49.53
CA PRO A 149 29.86 -5.16 -48.90
C PRO A 149 29.80 -3.75 -49.46
N ASP A 150 29.64 -3.61 -50.78
CA ASP A 150 29.57 -2.31 -51.42
C ASP A 150 28.25 -1.60 -51.08
N THR A 151 27.14 -2.34 -51.11
CA THR A 151 25.82 -1.85 -50.65
C THR A 151 25.85 -1.43 -49.18
N TYR A 152 26.52 -2.22 -48.33
CA TYR A 152 26.66 -1.89 -46.91
C TYR A 152 27.41 -0.57 -46.70
N ILE A 153 28.57 -0.41 -47.37
CA ILE A 153 29.42 0.78 -47.25
C ILE A 153 28.73 2.02 -47.81
N GLU A 154 28.06 1.90 -48.96
CA GLU A 154 27.31 2.99 -49.57
C GLU A 154 26.20 3.48 -48.66
N SER A 155 25.38 2.57 -48.14
CA SER A 155 24.27 2.89 -47.23
C SER A 155 24.76 3.46 -45.88
N LEU A 156 25.88 2.96 -45.36
CA LEU A 156 26.50 3.49 -44.15
C LEU A 156 27.07 4.89 -44.34
N SER A 157 27.67 5.14 -45.54
CA SER A 157 28.24 6.45 -45.90
C SER A 157 27.18 7.54 -46.05
N ALA A 158 25.93 7.18 -46.32
CA ALA A 158 24.78 8.09 -46.42
C ALA A 158 24.29 8.55 -45.04
N ILE A 159 24.75 7.93 -43.96
CA ILE A 159 24.33 8.27 -42.60
C ILE A 159 24.92 9.61 -42.17
N LYS A 160 24.08 10.39 -41.49
CA LYS A 160 24.45 11.70 -40.93
C LYS A 160 25.64 11.60 -40.02
N ARG A 161 26.64 12.46 -40.25
CA ARG A 161 27.81 12.61 -39.38
C ARG A 161 27.63 13.80 -38.46
N MET A 162 28.04 13.65 -37.23
CA MET A 162 28.06 14.74 -36.26
C MET A 162 29.14 14.57 -35.20
N PRO A 163 29.62 15.66 -34.60
CA PRO A 163 30.58 15.58 -33.50
C PRO A 163 30.03 14.76 -32.34
N ARG A 164 30.87 13.93 -31.72
CA ARG A 164 30.50 13.11 -30.54
C ARG A 164 29.90 13.94 -29.42
N SER A 165 30.39 15.18 -29.23
CA SER A 165 29.85 16.13 -28.23
C SER A 165 28.38 16.50 -28.48
N ASN A 166 27.91 16.44 -29.73
CA ASN A 166 26.49 16.65 -30.05
C ASN A 166 25.65 15.45 -29.65
N VAL A 167 26.16 14.24 -29.88
CA VAL A 167 25.51 12.99 -29.43
C VAL A 167 25.38 12.97 -27.92
N GLU A 168 26.47 13.29 -27.20
CA GLU A 168 26.50 13.33 -25.74
C GLU A 168 25.52 14.36 -25.15
N ARG A 169 25.41 15.56 -25.76
CA ARG A 169 24.41 16.57 -25.34
C ARG A 169 22.99 16.10 -25.57
N SER A 170 22.73 15.48 -26.72
CA SER A 170 21.39 14.93 -27.05
C SER A 170 21.03 13.76 -26.15
N ALA A 171 21.98 12.87 -25.87
CA ALA A 171 21.82 11.78 -24.93
C ALA A 171 21.50 12.31 -23.51
N LYS A 172 22.21 13.37 -23.09
CA LYS A 172 21.94 14.02 -21.80
C LYS A 172 20.55 14.63 -21.73
N LEU A 173 20.10 15.31 -22.80
CA LEU A 173 18.76 15.88 -22.88
C LEU A 173 17.70 14.78 -22.71
N LEU A 174 17.79 13.71 -23.50
CA LEU A 174 16.80 12.62 -23.46
C LEU A 174 16.85 11.86 -22.13
N PHE A 175 18.02 11.76 -21.51
CA PHE A 175 18.19 11.19 -20.17
C PHE A 175 17.53 12.06 -19.09
N ASP A 176 17.61 13.39 -19.18
CA ASP A 176 16.92 14.27 -18.25
C ASP A 176 15.40 14.21 -18.44
N ILE A 177 14.93 14.08 -19.67
CA ILE A 177 13.52 13.80 -19.98
C ILE A 177 13.08 12.45 -19.39
N SER A 178 13.90 11.41 -19.52
CA SER A 178 13.58 10.07 -18.95
C SER A 178 13.46 10.10 -17.44
N LYS A 179 14.25 10.95 -16.75
CA LYS A 179 14.12 11.19 -15.30
C LYS A 179 12.79 11.87 -14.94
N ALA A 180 12.37 12.86 -15.73
CA ALA A 180 11.07 13.50 -15.53
C ALA A 180 9.92 12.51 -15.75
N LEU A 181 10.01 11.67 -16.77
CA LEU A 181 9.04 10.59 -17.02
C LEU A 181 9.06 9.53 -15.92
N SER A 182 10.22 9.22 -15.35
CA SER A 182 10.34 8.33 -14.19
C SER A 182 9.59 8.88 -12.97
N SER A 183 9.69 10.19 -12.73
CA SER A 183 8.94 10.88 -11.67
C SER A 183 7.44 10.88 -11.93
N MET A 184 7.04 11.09 -13.18
CA MET A 184 5.63 11.02 -13.60
C MET A 184 5.08 9.59 -13.47
N ALA A 185 5.84 8.58 -13.87
CA ALA A 185 5.47 7.17 -13.70
C ALA A 185 5.26 6.81 -12.22
N LEU A 186 6.13 7.29 -11.32
CA LEU A 186 5.99 7.10 -9.88
C LEU A 186 4.73 7.77 -9.34
N HIS A 187 4.44 9.00 -9.78
CA HIS A 187 3.21 9.71 -9.40
C HIS A 187 1.96 8.96 -9.87
N ASN A 188 1.91 8.57 -11.14
CA ASN A 188 0.78 7.83 -11.71
C ASN A 188 0.58 6.46 -11.03
N CYS A 189 1.67 5.77 -10.70
CA CYS A 189 1.62 4.54 -9.91
C CYS A 189 0.95 4.78 -8.55
N SER A 190 1.35 5.85 -7.84
CA SER A 190 0.75 6.22 -6.55
C SER A 190 -0.74 6.56 -6.67
N GLU A 191 -1.15 7.27 -7.72
CA GLU A 191 -2.55 7.62 -7.97
C GLU A 191 -3.40 6.36 -8.25
N ILE A 192 -2.89 5.43 -9.05
CA ILE A 192 -3.57 4.15 -9.33
C ILE A 192 -3.75 3.34 -8.05
N GLU A 193 -2.70 3.21 -7.23
CA GLU A 193 -2.76 2.48 -5.95
C GLU A 193 -3.74 3.14 -4.96
N ASN A 194 -3.70 4.47 -4.84
CA ASN A 194 -4.64 5.21 -4.00
C ASN A 194 -6.09 5.02 -4.48
N SER A 195 -6.33 5.08 -5.79
CA SER A 195 -7.66 4.86 -6.37
C SER A 195 -8.19 3.45 -6.09
N LYS A 196 -7.34 2.42 -6.27
CA LYS A 196 -7.69 1.02 -5.95
C LYS A 196 -8.01 0.84 -4.46
N SER A 197 -7.19 1.44 -3.58
CA SER A 197 -7.42 1.39 -2.14
C SER A 197 -8.74 2.07 -1.76
N MET A 198 -9.05 3.23 -2.34
CA MET A 198 -10.31 3.93 -2.11
C MET A 198 -11.52 3.13 -2.63
N GLU A 199 -11.40 2.47 -3.79
CA GLU A 199 -12.46 1.64 -4.34
C GLU A 199 -12.74 0.42 -3.46
N LEU A 200 -11.68 -0.27 -2.99
CA LEU A 200 -11.83 -1.39 -2.06
C LEU A 200 -12.48 -0.96 -0.74
N ALA A 201 -12.06 0.18 -0.19
CA ALA A 201 -12.65 0.73 1.02
C ALA A 201 -14.14 1.08 0.83
N ALA A 202 -14.50 1.68 -0.32
CA ALA A 202 -15.90 2.01 -0.64
C ALA A 202 -16.77 0.76 -0.80
N ARG A 203 -16.26 -0.29 -1.45
CA ARG A 203 -16.97 -1.58 -1.59
C ARG A 203 -17.16 -2.22 -0.21
N SER A 204 -16.11 -2.35 0.59
CA SER A 204 -16.21 -2.90 1.95
C SER A 204 -17.18 -2.11 2.81
N GLN A 205 -17.22 -0.78 2.70
CA GLN A 205 -18.18 0.06 3.39
C GLN A 205 -19.61 -0.22 2.95
N SER A 206 -19.85 -0.38 1.65
CA SER A 206 -21.16 -0.70 1.09
C SER A 206 -21.66 -2.06 1.55
N ASP A 207 -20.81 -3.09 1.45
CA ASP A 207 -21.13 -4.46 1.86
C ASP A 207 -21.45 -4.52 3.35
N TYR A 208 -20.68 -3.79 4.16
CA TYR A 208 -20.91 -3.69 5.59
C TYR A 208 -22.24 -3.00 5.92
N ILE A 209 -22.59 -1.88 5.27
CA ILE A 209 -23.88 -1.20 5.46
C ILE A 209 -25.05 -2.14 5.09
N MET A 210 -24.91 -2.89 4.01
CA MET A 210 -25.93 -3.86 3.59
C MET A 210 -26.11 -4.98 4.62
N SER A 211 -25.01 -5.56 5.13
CA SER A 211 -25.05 -6.58 6.19
C SER A 211 -25.71 -6.03 7.45
N LEU A 212 -25.26 -4.85 7.92
CA LEU A 212 -25.84 -4.19 9.09
C LEU A 212 -27.36 -3.93 8.94
N THR A 213 -27.78 -3.46 7.76
CA THR A 213 -29.20 -3.20 7.49
C THR A 213 -30.01 -4.50 7.54
N SER A 214 -29.45 -5.60 7.01
CA SER A 214 -30.07 -6.92 7.06
C SER A 214 -30.23 -7.42 8.48
N ASP A 215 -29.16 -7.31 9.29
CA ASP A 215 -29.16 -7.75 10.69
C ASP A 215 -30.14 -6.95 11.54
N MET A 216 -30.16 -5.62 11.38
CA MET A 216 -31.12 -4.74 12.05
C MET A 216 -32.58 -5.07 11.67
N THR A 217 -32.81 -5.35 10.38
CA THR A 217 -34.14 -5.74 9.91
C THR A 217 -34.57 -7.06 10.55
N SER A 218 -33.68 -8.05 10.59
CA SER A 218 -33.93 -9.35 11.23
C SER A 218 -34.25 -9.21 12.71
N ILE A 219 -33.44 -8.43 13.46
CA ILE A 219 -33.65 -8.15 14.90
C ILE A 219 -34.99 -7.46 15.11
N THR A 220 -35.33 -6.47 14.27
CA THR A 220 -36.60 -5.73 14.40
C THR A 220 -37.79 -6.63 14.16
N LEU A 221 -37.74 -7.52 13.14
CA LEU A 221 -38.81 -8.49 12.87
C LEU A 221 -38.95 -9.48 14.02
N ASP A 222 -37.84 -10.01 14.58
CA ASP A 222 -37.84 -10.90 15.74
C ASP A 222 -38.52 -10.23 16.97
N TYR A 223 -38.26 -8.94 17.21
CA TYR A 223 -38.93 -8.19 18.28
C TYR A 223 -40.44 -8.01 18.03
N MET A 224 -40.80 -7.73 16.77
CA MET A 224 -42.22 -7.60 16.41
C MET A 224 -42.97 -8.90 16.55
N ASP A 225 -42.38 -10.02 16.13
CA ASP A 225 -42.99 -11.36 16.24
C ASP A 225 -43.09 -11.78 17.71
N THR A 226 -42.04 -11.61 18.53
CA THR A 226 -42.05 -11.86 19.96
C THR A 226 -43.11 -11.04 20.70
N ALA A 227 -43.24 -9.77 20.39
CA ALA A 227 -44.27 -8.90 20.98
C ALA A 227 -45.68 -9.32 20.56
N LYS A 228 -45.86 -9.71 19.31
CA LYS A 228 -47.16 -10.16 18.78
C LYS A 228 -47.61 -11.48 19.40
N GLU A 229 -46.73 -12.47 19.47
CA GLU A 229 -46.99 -13.74 20.12
C GLU A 229 -47.42 -13.56 21.60
N ALA A 230 -46.71 -12.70 22.33
CA ALA A 230 -47.02 -12.38 23.72
C ALA A 230 -48.39 -11.67 23.86
N LEU A 231 -48.74 -10.78 22.94
CA LEU A 231 -50.05 -10.13 22.90
C LEU A 231 -51.17 -11.11 22.58
N ASP A 232 -50.96 -12.00 21.61
CA ASP A 232 -51.98 -12.99 21.15
C ASP A 232 -52.22 -14.05 22.23
N SER A 233 -51.25 -14.36 23.08
CA SER A 233 -51.43 -15.30 24.23
C SER A 233 -52.31 -14.76 25.34
N GLY A 234 -52.32 -13.44 25.52
CA GLY A 234 -53.06 -12.78 26.62
C GLY A 234 -52.57 -13.11 28.01
N ASP A 235 -51.46 -13.84 28.14
CA ASP A 235 -50.86 -14.22 29.44
C ASP A 235 -49.91 -13.11 29.95
N PRO A 236 -50.18 -12.50 31.12
CA PRO A 236 -49.32 -11.46 31.72
C PRO A 236 -47.88 -11.90 31.97
N ASP A 237 -47.64 -13.18 32.27
CA ASP A 237 -46.27 -13.68 32.51
C ASP A 237 -45.49 -13.88 31.21
N GLU A 238 -46.16 -14.24 30.14
CA GLU A 238 -45.58 -14.27 28.78
C GLU A 238 -45.28 -12.87 28.28
N MET A 239 -46.19 -11.91 28.47
CA MET A 239 -45.94 -10.51 28.12
C MET A 239 -44.75 -9.95 28.86
N LYS A 240 -44.60 -10.24 30.18
CA LYS A 240 -43.46 -9.79 30.96
C LYS A 240 -42.14 -10.37 30.43
N ARG A 241 -42.10 -11.68 30.16
CA ARG A 241 -40.93 -12.36 29.57
C ARG A 241 -40.53 -11.79 28.23
N ALA A 242 -41.51 -11.52 27.35
CA ALA A 242 -41.26 -10.89 26.03
C ALA A 242 -40.66 -9.48 26.19
N LEU A 243 -41.20 -8.66 27.10
CA LEU A 243 -40.65 -7.33 27.37
C LEU A 243 -39.21 -7.37 27.94
N GLU A 244 -38.92 -8.28 28.86
CA GLU A 244 -37.59 -8.50 29.41
C GLU A 244 -36.62 -8.92 28.29
N MET A 245 -37.03 -9.84 27.39
CA MET A 245 -36.22 -10.27 26.27
C MET A 245 -35.95 -9.14 25.26
N ILE A 246 -37.00 -8.38 24.85
CA ILE A 246 -36.87 -7.24 23.95
C ILE A 246 -35.96 -6.17 24.55
N THR A 247 -36.08 -5.89 25.84
CA THR A 247 -35.26 -4.88 26.52
C THR A 247 -33.79 -5.31 26.58
N SER A 248 -33.53 -6.57 26.95
CA SER A 248 -32.18 -7.12 27.02
C SER A 248 -31.48 -7.15 25.61
N ARG A 249 -32.15 -7.71 24.62
CA ARG A 249 -31.63 -7.77 23.24
C ARG A 249 -31.51 -6.37 22.61
N GLY A 250 -32.41 -5.42 22.96
CA GLY A 250 -32.37 -4.05 22.48
C GLY A 250 -31.13 -3.29 22.92
N ALA A 251 -30.59 -3.59 24.12
CA ALA A 251 -29.32 -3.04 24.58
C ALA A 251 -28.16 -3.50 23.66
N GLY A 252 -28.10 -4.79 23.33
CA GLY A 252 -27.08 -5.33 22.40
C GLY A 252 -27.20 -4.74 20.98
N ALA A 253 -28.42 -4.59 20.45
CA ALA A 253 -28.63 -3.93 19.14
C ALA A 253 -28.16 -2.47 19.13
N SER A 254 -28.39 -1.73 20.22
CA SER A 254 -27.92 -0.35 20.36
C SER A 254 -26.40 -0.25 20.40
N GLU A 255 -25.72 -1.21 21.00
CA GLU A 255 -24.26 -1.28 21.02
C GLU A 255 -23.70 -1.60 19.63
N MET A 256 -24.31 -2.56 18.92
CA MET A 256 -23.97 -2.90 17.54
C MET A 256 -24.08 -1.67 16.60
N ILE A 257 -25.12 -0.86 16.74
CA ILE A 257 -25.29 0.38 15.97
C ILE A 257 -24.17 1.37 16.29
N ARG A 258 -23.84 1.58 17.55
CA ARG A 258 -22.76 2.49 17.96
C ARG A 258 -21.41 2.06 17.40
N ASP A 259 -21.08 0.79 17.49
CA ASP A 259 -19.85 0.24 16.94
C ASP A 259 -19.78 0.40 15.43
N SER A 260 -20.91 0.19 14.75
CA SER A 260 -21.02 0.37 13.30
C SER A 260 -20.80 1.82 12.88
N ILE A 261 -21.37 2.78 13.59
CA ILE A 261 -21.15 4.19 13.35
C ILE A 261 -19.68 4.56 13.58
N ALA A 262 -19.06 4.07 14.65
CA ALA A 262 -17.65 4.30 14.94
C ALA A 262 -16.75 3.75 13.80
N TYR A 263 -17.04 2.53 13.32
CA TYR A 263 -16.30 1.92 12.22
C TYR A 263 -16.44 2.70 10.91
N LEU A 264 -17.66 3.13 10.56
CA LEU A 264 -17.90 3.95 9.36
C LEU A 264 -17.19 5.30 9.43
N GLN A 265 -17.12 5.93 10.60
CA GLN A 265 -16.35 7.16 10.81
C GLN A 265 -14.85 6.92 10.64
N MET A 266 -14.34 5.76 11.07
CA MET A 266 -12.93 5.37 10.93
C MET A 266 -12.54 5.15 9.48
N ILE A 267 -13.32 4.36 8.72
CA ILE A 267 -13.08 4.14 7.28
C ILE A 267 -13.15 5.45 6.51
N GLY A 268 -14.10 6.33 6.84
CA GLY A 268 -14.25 7.65 6.25
C GLY A 268 -13.16 8.66 6.62
N ARG A 269 -12.11 8.25 7.37
CA ARG A 269 -11.06 9.12 7.93
C ARG A 269 -11.60 10.32 8.72
N ARG A 270 -12.80 10.19 9.30
CA ARG A 270 -13.46 11.22 10.11
C ARG A 270 -13.31 10.99 11.61
N PHE A 271 -12.67 9.88 11.99
CA PHE A 271 -12.40 9.58 13.39
C PHE A 271 -11.42 10.63 13.95
N ARG A 272 -11.83 11.26 15.05
CA ARG A 272 -11.00 12.21 15.80
C ARG A 272 -11.01 11.77 17.25
N MET A 273 -9.84 11.72 17.86
CA MET A 273 -9.71 11.56 19.30
C MET A 273 -10.22 12.81 20.02
N SER A 274 -10.87 12.61 21.16
CA SER A 274 -11.09 13.67 22.13
C SER A 274 -9.80 13.86 22.95
N GLU A 275 -9.29 15.10 23.03
CA GLU A 275 -8.15 15.42 23.89
C GLU A 275 -8.67 16.27 25.04
N GLU A 276 -8.96 15.63 26.19
CA GLU A 276 -9.49 16.25 27.38
C GLU A 276 -8.61 15.92 28.59
N GLU A 277 -8.57 16.86 29.56
CA GLU A 277 -7.96 16.57 30.86
C GLU A 277 -8.84 15.62 31.65
N TYR A 278 -8.25 14.54 32.16
CA TYR A 278 -8.97 13.58 32.98
C TYR A 278 -8.14 13.09 34.18
N ALA A 279 -8.83 12.71 35.27
CA ALA A 279 -8.22 12.10 36.42
C ALA A 279 -8.24 10.57 36.30
N PRO A 280 -7.09 9.91 36.02
CA PRO A 280 -7.03 8.47 35.75
C PRO A 280 -7.71 7.62 36.84
N ARG A 281 -7.45 7.91 38.09
CA ARG A 281 -8.05 7.15 39.22
C ARG A 281 -9.56 7.16 39.19
N LYS A 282 -10.18 8.31 38.86
CA LYS A 282 -11.65 8.42 38.79
C LYS A 282 -12.20 7.67 37.59
N VAL A 283 -11.55 7.81 36.43
CA VAL A 283 -11.97 7.14 35.18
C VAL A 283 -11.90 5.62 35.32
N PHE A 284 -10.77 5.09 35.80
CA PHE A 284 -10.59 3.64 35.93
C PHE A 284 -11.44 3.02 37.05
N SER A 285 -11.71 3.75 38.16
CA SER A 285 -12.68 3.31 39.13
C SER A 285 -14.10 3.24 38.57
N ALA A 286 -14.53 4.29 37.85
CA ALA A 286 -15.87 4.35 37.27
C ALA A 286 -16.11 3.25 36.23
N ILE A 287 -15.11 2.95 35.34
CA ILE A 287 -15.26 1.84 34.37
C ILE A 287 -15.32 0.49 35.07
N THR A 288 -14.50 0.26 36.11
CA THR A 288 -14.51 -0.98 36.88
C THR A 288 -15.84 -1.19 37.57
N ASP A 289 -16.40 -0.15 38.20
CA ASP A 289 -17.71 -0.18 38.82
C ASP A 289 -18.83 -0.48 37.82
N SER A 290 -18.77 0.16 36.63
CA SER A 290 -19.72 -0.08 35.54
C SER A 290 -19.66 -1.51 35.02
N LEU A 291 -18.44 -2.04 34.84
CA LEU A 291 -18.25 -3.42 34.38
C LEU A 291 -18.74 -4.45 35.42
N ASN A 292 -18.49 -4.22 36.70
CA ASN A 292 -19.00 -5.07 37.78
C ASN A 292 -20.52 -5.05 37.88
N GLN A 293 -21.17 -3.92 37.55
CA GLN A 293 -22.64 -3.84 37.54
C GLN A 293 -23.27 -4.55 36.32
N LYS A 294 -22.58 -4.57 35.20
CA LYS A 294 -23.07 -5.24 33.97
C LYS A 294 -22.83 -6.75 33.98
N ALA A 295 -21.84 -7.23 34.72
CA ALA A 295 -21.40 -8.61 34.70
C ALA A 295 -22.19 -9.47 35.71
N ASP A 296 -23.13 -10.30 35.22
CA ASP A 296 -23.87 -11.26 36.07
C ASP A 296 -23.00 -12.41 36.63
N SER A 297 -21.82 -12.66 36.05
CA SER A 297 -20.99 -13.82 36.35
C SER A 297 -19.49 -13.58 36.43
N ALA A 298 -19.01 -12.35 36.18
CA ALA A 298 -17.61 -12.00 36.25
C ALA A 298 -17.33 -10.88 37.23
N SER A 299 -16.17 -10.92 37.92
CA SER A 299 -15.72 -9.87 38.83
C SER A 299 -14.46 -9.21 38.28
N ILE A 300 -14.38 -7.89 38.32
CA ILE A 300 -13.22 -7.13 37.88
C ILE A 300 -12.61 -6.40 39.07
N SER A 301 -11.36 -6.70 39.38
CA SER A 301 -10.56 -6.00 40.38
C SER A 301 -9.69 -4.94 39.71
N LEU A 302 -9.49 -3.81 40.40
CA LEU A 302 -8.70 -2.68 39.90
C LEU A 302 -7.46 -2.49 40.77
N GLU A 303 -6.29 -2.47 40.13
CA GLU A 303 -5.03 -2.14 40.77
C GLU A 303 -4.40 -0.92 40.04
N ILE A 304 -4.20 0.18 40.79
CA ILE A 304 -3.62 1.42 40.24
C ILE A 304 -2.33 1.75 40.99
N GLU A 305 -1.23 1.84 40.25
CA GLU A 305 0.07 2.23 40.80
C GLU A 305 0.02 3.64 41.43
N GLN A 306 0.74 3.84 42.56
CA GLN A 306 0.74 5.11 43.27
C GLN A 306 1.34 6.27 42.51
N LYS A 307 2.26 6.00 41.56
CA LYS A 307 3.03 7.00 40.82
C LYS A 307 2.29 7.60 39.61
N ILE A 308 1.05 7.18 39.31
CA ILE A 308 0.31 7.72 38.19
C ILE A 308 -0.03 9.20 38.45
N PRO A 309 0.17 10.09 37.42
CA PRO A 309 -0.21 11.49 37.55
C PRO A 309 -1.68 11.70 37.89
N GLU A 310 -1.97 12.77 38.65
CA GLU A 310 -3.35 13.09 39.05
C GLU A 310 -4.24 13.47 37.86
N ILE A 311 -3.65 14.11 36.86
CA ILE A 311 -4.31 14.56 35.62
C ILE A 311 -3.49 14.10 34.42
N LEU A 312 -4.16 13.55 33.42
CA LEU A 312 -3.62 13.24 32.10
C LEU A 312 -4.44 13.94 31.04
N LEU A 313 -3.80 14.24 29.92
CA LEU A 313 -4.46 14.72 28.68
C LEU A 313 -4.63 13.55 27.72
N GLY A 314 -5.84 13.33 27.23
CA GLY A 314 -6.12 12.27 26.27
C GLY A 314 -7.59 11.92 26.14
N ASP A 315 -7.88 10.83 25.45
CA ASP A 315 -9.24 10.34 25.21
C ASP A 315 -9.66 9.30 26.27
N ALA A 316 -10.15 9.80 27.39
CA ALA A 316 -10.65 8.94 28.49
C ALA A 316 -11.81 8.04 28.01
N GLY A 317 -12.70 8.55 27.15
CA GLY A 317 -13.82 7.80 26.60
C GLY A 317 -13.36 6.65 25.72
N GLY A 318 -12.39 6.91 24.82
CA GLY A 318 -11.77 5.88 23.97
C GLY A 318 -11.05 4.80 24.79
N ILE A 319 -10.34 5.17 25.86
CA ILE A 319 -9.70 4.21 26.76
C ILE A 319 -10.74 3.33 27.45
N CYS A 320 -11.84 3.91 27.96
CA CYS A 320 -12.93 3.14 28.56
C CYS A 320 -13.55 2.14 27.59
N GLN A 321 -13.78 2.54 26.34
CA GLN A 321 -14.29 1.66 25.29
C GLN A 321 -13.33 0.50 24.99
N LEU A 322 -12.01 0.74 24.96
CA LEU A 322 -11.02 -0.33 24.79
C LEU A 322 -11.09 -1.36 25.94
N ILE A 323 -11.17 -0.89 27.18
CA ILE A 323 -11.26 -1.77 28.35
C ILE A 323 -12.58 -2.57 28.32
N ASP A 324 -13.70 -1.93 28.00
CA ASP A 324 -15.03 -2.59 27.91
C ASP A 324 -15.00 -3.72 26.85
N LYS A 325 -14.43 -3.47 25.66
CA LYS A 325 -14.32 -4.47 24.58
C LYS A 325 -13.43 -5.66 24.93
N PHE A 326 -12.30 -5.44 25.59
CA PHE A 326 -11.44 -6.54 26.02
C PHE A 326 -12.02 -7.30 27.22
N ALA A 327 -12.70 -6.61 28.14
CA ALA A 327 -13.41 -7.26 29.21
C ALA A 327 -14.54 -8.17 28.67
N ALA A 328 -15.32 -7.70 27.71
CA ALA A 328 -16.33 -8.50 27.03
C ALA A 328 -15.69 -9.71 26.30
N LEU A 329 -14.59 -9.52 25.55
CA LEU A 329 -13.87 -10.59 24.88
C LEU A 329 -13.43 -11.69 25.87
N PHE A 330 -12.91 -11.32 27.04
CA PHE A 330 -12.46 -12.29 28.04
C PHE A 330 -13.64 -13.00 28.69
N THR A 331 -14.72 -12.29 29.04
CA THR A 331 -15.91 -12.89 29.67
C THR A 331 -16.65 -13.83 28.71
N GLU A 332 -16.77 -13.49 27.43
CA GLU A 332 -17.34 -14.36 26.38
C GLU A 332 -16.55 -15.67 26.22
N ASN A 333 -15.23 -15.62 26.49
CA ASN A 333 -14.34 -16.79 26.46
C ASN A 333 -14.10 -17.39 27.84
N GLY A 334 -15.04 -17.31 28.77
CA GLY A 334 -15.03 -18.01 30.06
C GLY A 334 -14.28 -17.28 31.17
N GLY A 335 -13.88 -16.02 30.97
CA GLY A 335 -13.23 -15.20 32.01
C GLY A 335 -14.18 -14.82 33.13
N LYS A 336 -14.01 -15.38 34.35
CA LYS A 336 -14.83 -15.12 35.52
C LYS A 336 -14.21 -14.14 36.52
N SER A 337 -12.90 -14.03 36.51
CA SER A 337 -12.14 -13.09 37.31
C SER A 337 -11.16 -12.32 36.43
N LEU A 338 -11.33 -11.02 36.37
CA LEU A 338 -10.50 -10.13 35.60
C LEU A 338 -9.73 -9.19 36.56
N GLN A 339 -8.48 -8.92 36.25
CA GLN A 339 -7.66 -7.95 36.93
C GLN A 339 -7.25 -6.84 35.98
N LEU A 340 -7.66 -5.60 36.29
CA LEU A 340 -7.28 -4.40 35.58
C LEU A 340 -6.14 -3.71 36.31
N GLY A 341 -4.93 -3.77 35.74
CA GLY A 341 -3.72 -3.12 36.25
C GLY A 341 -3.41 -1.84 35.47
N ILE A 342 -3.21 -0.74 36.18
CA ILE A 342 -2.86 0.56 35.60
C ILE A 342 -1.53 1.03 36.20
N SER A 343 -0.55 1.23 35.34
CA SER A 343 0.79 1.70 35.72
C SER A 343 1.32 2.72 34.71
N SER A 344 2.40 3.39 35.06
CA SER A 344 3.10 4.26 34.11
C SER A 344 4.58 3.90 33.98
N TYR A 345 5.16 4.18 32.81
CA TYR A 345 6.58 4.02 32.55
C TYR A 345 7.11 5.12 31.65
N LYS A 346 8.41 5.43 31.76
CA LYS A 346 9.06 6.44 30.93
C LYS A 346 9.60 5.81 29.65
N ARG A 347 9.29 6.44 28.52
CA ARG A 347 9.89 6.14 27.22
C ARG A 347 10.54 7.41 26.66
N GLY A 348 11.84 7.56 26.87
CA GLY A 348 12.54 8.83 26.59
C GLY A 348 12.06 9.94 27.52
N TYR A 349 11.54 11.02 26.95
CA TYR A 349 10.98 12.16 27.71
C TYR A 349 9.47 12.06 27.95
N ALA A 350 8.79 11.09 27.32
CA ALA A 350 7.35 10.88 27.48
C ALA A 350 7.03 9.89 28.59
N GLU A 351 6.01 10.17 29.37
CA GLU A 351 5.40 9.23 30.32
C GLU A 351 4.27 8.49 29.60
N MET A 352 4.35 7.16 29.61
CA MET A 352 3.41 6.27 28.92
C MET A 352 2.52 5.59 29.95
N LEU A 353 1.22 5.59 29.69
CA LEU A 353 0.26 4.83 30.47
C LEU A 353 0.28 3.37 30.00
N LYS A 354 0.40 2.44 30.96
CA LYS A 354 0.29 1.00 30.72
C LYS A 354 -1.00 0.48 31.33
N ILE A 355 -1.85 -0.09 30.50
CA ILE A 355 -3.11 -0.71 30.89
C ILE A 355 -2.97 -2.21 30.66
N GLN A 356 -3.16 -3.03 31.66
CA GLN A 356 -3.12 -4.48 31.60
C GLN A 356 -4.46 -5.05 32.05
N LEU A 357 -5.04 -5.93 31.22
CA LEU A 357 -6.22 -6.70 31.61
C LEU A 357 -5.83 -8.18 31.59
N CYS A 358 -5.92 -8.83 32.77
CA CYS A 358 -5.54 -10.22 32.92
C CYS A 358 -6.76 -11.06 33.29
N SER A 359 -6.83 -12.30 32.81
CA SER A 359 -7.82 -13.31 33.21
C SER A 359 -7.15 -14.66 33.39
N GLU A 360 -7.36 -15.27 34.54
CA GLU A 360 -6.87 -16.63 34.84
C GLU A 360 -7.76 -17.74 34.25
N SER A 361 -9.00 -17.40 33.93
CA SER A 361 -10.02 -18.37 33.47
C SER A 361 -10.45 -18.23 32.00
N ALA A 362 -9.92 -17.24 31.28
CA ALA A 362 -10.27 -17.07 29.88
C ALA A 362 -9.61 -18.15 28.98
N GLU A 363 -10.44 -18.86 28.20
CA GLU A 363 -10.05 -19.95 27.33
C GLU A 363 -9.89 -19.47 25.87
N LEU A 364 -8.89 -18.61 25.60
CA LEU A 364 -8.53 -18.21 24.26
C LEU A 364 -7.45 -19.16 23.70
N SER A 365 -7.65 -19.78 22.54
CA SER A 365 -6.62 -20.60 21.92
C SER A 365 -5.44 -19.74 21.42
N ASP A 366 -4.27 -20.36 21.23
CA ASP A 366 -3.09 -19.65 20.70
C ASP A 366 -3.33 -19.13 19.29
N GLU A 367 -4.18 -19.80 18.50
CA GLU A 367 -4.64 -19.35 17.19
C GLU A 367 -5.48 -18.06 17.31
N GLN A 368 -6.44 -18.01 18.23
CA GLN A 368 -7.25 -16.83 18.50
C GLN A 368 -6.40 -15.66 18.99
N ILE A 369 -5.48 -15.90 19.91
CA ILE A 369 -4.51 -14.90 20.39
C ILE A 369 -3.67 -14.37 19.22
N GLY A 370 -3.16 -15.26 18.35
CA GLY A 370 -2.40 -14.89 17.16
C GLY A 370 -3.22 -14.05 16.19
N LYS A 371 -4.49 -14.40 15.96
CA LYS A 371 -5.41 -13.65 15.10
C LYS A 371 -5.69 -12.25 15.64
N ILE A 372 -6.02 -12.13 16.94
CA ILE A 372 -6.27 -10.85 17.61
C ILE A 372 -5.04 -9.94 17.51
N ARG A 373 -3.86 -10.48 17.85
CA ARG A 373 -2.60 -9.75 17.77
C ARG A 373 -2.36 -9.25 16.34
N ASN A 374 -2.50 -10.12 15.34
CA ASN A 374 -2.27 -9.77 13.94
C ASN A 374 -3.22 -8.67 13.45
N ILE A 375 -4.51 -8.76 13.76
CA ILE A 375 -5.51 -7.73 13.39
C ILE A 375 -5.13 -6.37 13.98
N ILE A 376 -4.73 -6.31 15.25
CA ILE A 376 -4.47 -5.04 15.94
C ILE A 376 -3.11 -4.46 15.57
N THR A 377 -2.05 -5.28 15.42
CA THR A 377 -0.68 -4.82 15.25
C THR A 377 -0.19 -4.74 13.81
N SER A 378 -0.86 -5.43 12.87
CA SER A 378 -0.49 -5.42 11.44
C SER A 378 -0.50 -4.00 10.86
N ASP A 379 0.49 -3.67 10.02
CA ASP A 379 0.52 -2.41 9.26
C ASP A 379 -0.34 -2.45 7.99
N GLU A 380 -0.84 -3.62 7.60
CA GLU A 380 -1.72 -3.78 6.44
C GLU A 380 -3.13 -3.25 6.73
N GLU A 381 -3.80 -2.67 5.74
CA GLU A 381 -5.22 -2.31 5.86
C GLU A 381 -6.03 -3.59 6.08
N TYR A 382 -6.83 -3.61 7.12
CA TYR A 382 -7.66 -4.73 7.49
C TYR A 382 -9.13 -4.36 7.38
N TYR A 383 -9.88 -5.14 6.63
CA TYR A 383 -11.33 -5.00 6.47
C TYR A 383 -12.01 -6.13 7.25
N ALA A 384 -12.87 -5.75 8.19
CA ALA A 384 -13.58 -6.70 9.04
C ALA A 384 -14.65 -7.46 8.23
N GLU A 385 -14.63 -8.79 8.32
CA GLU A 385 -15.62 -9.67 7.70
C GLU A 385 -16.69 -10.13 8.71
N THR A 386 -16.39 -10.03 10.01
CA THR A 386 -17.28 -10.43 11.10
C THR A 386 -17.42 -9.33 12.14
N MET A 387 -18.48 -9.40 12.97
CA MET A 387 -18.69 -8.44 14.07
C MET A 387 -17.55 -8.45 15.11
N SER A 388 -16.99 -9.62 15.41
CA SER A 388 -15.83 -9.71 16.31
C SER A 388 -14.59 -9.04 15.72
N GLU A 389 -14.35 -9.18 14.42
CA GLU A 389 -13.27 -8.51 13.71
C GLU A 389 -13.50 -7.00 13.59
N LEU A 390 -14.77 -6.58 13.51
CA LEU A 390 -15.15 -5.18 13.55
C LEU A 390 -14.72 -4.53 14.87
N ALA A 391 -15.05 -5.14 16.01
CA ALA A 391 -14.65 -4.66 17.31
C ALA A 391 -13.12 -4.51 17.41
N LEU A 392 -12.37 -5.50 16.91
CA LEU A 392 -10.89 -5.46 16.87
C LEU A 392 -10.35 -4.38 15.93
N SER A 393 -11.01 -4.10 14.81
CA SER A 393 -10.64 -3.03 13.89
C SER A 393 -10.84 -1.64 14.50
N ILE A 394 -11.89 -1.46 15.31
CA ILE A 394 -12.12 -0.24 16.10
C ILE A 394 -10.99 -0.06 17.12
N VAL A 395 -10.71 -1.10 17.89
CA VAL A 395 -9.61 -1.15 18.86
C VAL A 395 -8.28 -0.76 18.21
N ARG A 396 -7.93 -1.38 17.09
CA ARG A 396 -6.73 -1.07 16.30
C ARG A 396 -6.64 0.42 15.96
N THR A 397 -7.73 1.01 15.46
CA THR A 397 -7.74 2.40 15.03
C THR A 397 -7.60 3.35 16.22
N GLN A 398 -8.26 3.05 17.34
CA GLN A 398 -8.14 3.82 18.59
C GLN A 398 -6.71 3.77 19.12
N ILE A 399 -6.10 2.58 19.23
CA ILE A 399 -4.71 2.41 19.72
C ILE A 399 -3.72 3.19 18.82
N ARG A 400 -3.90 3.15 17.50
CA ARG A 400 -3.05 3.90 16.55
C ARG A 400 -3.24 5.41 16.68
N ALA A 401 -4.46 5.87 16.82
CA ALA A 401 -4.76 7.29 17.02
C ALA A 401 -4.10 7.81 18.32
N MET A 402 -4.08 6.99 19.37
CA MET A 402 -3.39 7.28 20.64
C MET A 402 -1.86 7.11 20.57
N SER A 403 -1.29 6.75 19.40
CA SER A 403 0.14 6.40 19.26
C SER A 403 0.58 5.28 20.21
N GLY A 404 -0.37 4.42 20.59
CA GLY A 404 -0.19 3.33 21.54
C GLY A 404 0.43 2.08 20.89
N THR A 405 0.80 1.13 21.74
CA THR A 405 1.23 -0.23 21.37
C THR A 405 0.33 -1.24 22.04
N PHE A 406 0.16 -2.40 21.41
CA PHE A 406 -0.68 -3.48 21.91
C PHE A 406 0.08 -4.81 21.89
N ASP A 407 -0.14 -5.62 22.90
CA ASP A 407 0.22 -7.03 22.86
C ASP A 407 -0.82 -7.86 23.61
N ILE A 408 -0.98 -9.13 23.24
CA ILE A 408 -1.79 -10.14 23.91
C ILE A 408 -1.01 -11.45 23.96
N PHE A 409 -0.93 -12.07 25.14
CA PHE A 409 -0.16 -13.28 25.33
C PHE A 409 -0.70 -14.13 26.49
N ARG A 410 -0.31 -15.40 26.50
CA ARG A 410 -0.58 -16.30 27.62
C ARG A 410 0.69 -16.48 28.44
N SER A 411 0.56 -16.36 29.75
CA SER A 411 1.64 -16.58 30.71
C SER A 411 1.13 -17.29 31.95
N GLY A 412 1.71 -18.42 32.33
CA GLY A 412 1.38 -19.13 33.56
C GLY A 412 -0.07 -19.60 33.68
N GLY A 413 -0.79 -19.78 32.55
CA GLY A 413 -2.21 -20.17 32.50
C GLY A 413 -3.18 -19.01 32.37
N SER A 414 -2.77 -17.76 32.59
CA SER A 414 -3.58 -16.56 32.39
C SER A 414 -3.35 -15.93 31.01
N VAL A 415 -4.39 -15.27 30.48
CA VAL A 415 -4.31 -14.44 29.28
C VAL A 415 -4.25 -12.97 29.72
N THR A 416 -3.30 -12.24 29.13
CA THR A 416 -3.08 -10.82 29.41
C THR A 416 -3.08 -10.03 28.11
#